data_3fd275dda14e2a4eee190d39cc1e4152
#
_entry.id   3fd275dda14e2a4eee190d39cc1e4152
#
_cell.length_a   1.000
_cell.length_b   1.000
_cell.length_c   1.000
_cell.angle_alpha   90.00
_cell.angle_beta   90.00
_cell.angle_gamma   90.00
#
_symmetry.space_group_name_H-M   'P 1'
#
loop_
_entity.id
_entity.type
_entity.pdbx_description
1 polymer ?
#
loop_
_entity_poly.entity_id
_entity_poly.type
_entity_poly.pdbx_seq_one_letter_code
_entity_poly.pdbx_strand_id
1 'polypeptide(L)'
;MFSAMLPLLTPAIGSAADAVERGAAIAVIDFNYIDTSGEERDQRSEHEARLKDFMSALRRDLAARDKLRSVAPVCRPEPCSLTPSTQGGLLGAAREAGADVLLLGGIHKVSTLVQQVRIEAIDTKTGQVVLDRFFTFRGDTDEAWRRAEAFISDQLGSLLPRRYEGAQPR
;
A
#
# COMPACT_ATOMS: atom_id res chain seq x y z
N MET A 1 -15.33 41.34 45.56
CA MET A 1 -14.12 40.55 45.26
C MET A 1 -14.59 39.25 44.60
N PHE A 2 -14.62 39.20 43.28
CA PHE A 2 -14.94 37.97 42.50
C PHE A 2 -13.64 37.40 42.00
N SER A 3 -13.28 36.19 42.48
CA SER A 3 -12.10 35.42 42.04
C SER A 3 -12.50 34.59 40.82
N ALA A 4 -12.00 34.91 39.65
CA ALA A 4 -12.22 34.15 38.44
C ALA A 4 -11.23 32.98 38.41
N MET A 5 -11.78 31.76 38.47
CA MET A 5 -11.01 30.51 38.34
C MET A 5 -10.90 30.11 36.86
N LEU A 6 -9.72 30.22 36.30
CA LEU A 6 -9.41 29.86 34.90
C LEU A 6 -9.21 28.33 34.84
N PRO A 7 -9.89 27.58 33.95
CA PRO A 7 -9.60 26.17 33.79
C PRO A 7 -8.32 25.94 32.98
N LEU A 8 -7.38 25.21 33.58
CA LEU A 8 -6.18 24.69 32.90
C LEU A 8 -6.58 23.62 31.85
N LEU A 9 -6.49 23.94 30.56
CA LEU A 9 -6.54 22.96 29.54
C LEU A 9 -5.24 22.16 29.56
N THR A 10 -5.29 20.91 30.00
CA THR A 10 -4.19 19.96 29.83
C THR A 10 -4.24 19.37 28.41
N PRO A 11 -3.16 19.46 27.57
CA PRO A 11 -3.11 18.79 26.29
C PRO A 11 -3.06 17.28 26.52
N ALA A 12 -4.01 16.54 25.96
CA ALA A 12 -3.98 15.09 25.93
C ALA A 12 -2.83 14.64 25.02
N ILE A 13 -1.71 14.24 25.60
CA ILE A 13 -0.61 13.58 24.90
C ILE A 13 -1.11 12.18 24.59
N GLY A 14 -1.60 11.95 23.37
CA GLY A 14 -1.94 10.61 22.88
C GLY A 14 -0.69 9.73 22.95
N SER A 15 -0.76 8.68 23.78
CA SER A 15 0.36 7.78 24.02
C SER A 15 0.70 6.97 22.78
N ALA A 16 1.98 6.67 22.57
CA ALA A 16 2.45 5.76 21.52
C ALA A 16 1.77 4.37 21.62
N ALA A 17 1.31 3.98 22.82
CA ALA A 17 0.53 2.76 23.05
C ALA A 17 -0.81 2.78 22.30
N ASP A 18 -1.50 3.92 22.22
CA ASP A 18 -2.77 4.06 21.48
C ASP A 18 -2.61 3.91 19.95
N ALA A 19 -1.42 4.14 19.43
CA ALA A 19 -1.12 3.96 18.01
C ALA A 19 -0.89 2.47 17.67
N VAL A 20 -0.32 1.70 18.59
CA VAL A 20 -0.09 0.25 18.44
C VAL A 20 -1.42 -0.53 18.49
N GLU A 21 -2.36 -0.12 19.33
CA GLU A 21 -3.70 -0.75 19.38
C GLU A 21 -4.55 -0.51 18.14
N ARG A 22 -4.33 0.58 17.39
CA ARG A 22 -5.13 0.94 16.21
C ARG A 22 -4.68 0.30 14.90
N GLY A 23 -3.61 -0.45 14.89
CA GLY A 23 -3.01 -1.01 13.68
C GLY A 23 -2.35 0.05 12.77
N ALA A 24 -1.37 -0.36 11.97
CA ALA A 24 -0.67 0.54 11.06
C ALA A 24 -1.59 1.01 9.92
N ALA A 25 -1.59 2.31 9.63
CA ALA A 25 -2.32 2.89 8.52
C ALA A 25 -1.54 2.73 7.22
N ILE A 26 -2.14 2.07 6.22
CA ILE A 26 -1.51 1.79 4.93
C ILE A 26 -2.22 2.54 3.82
N ALA A 27 -1.46 3.31 3.03
CA ALA A 27 -1.89 3.85 1.75
C ALA A 27 -1.39 2.94 0.63
N VAL A 28 -2.29 2.37 -0.16
CA VAL A 28 -1.97 1.49 -1.30
C VAL A 28 -2.19 2.26 -2.59
N ILE A 29 -1.11 2.56 -3.31
CA ILE A 29 -1.14 3.23 -4.61
C ILE A 29 -1.48 2.22 -5.70
N ASP A 30 -2.14 2.67 -6.77
CA ASP A 30 -2.41 1.81 -7.93
C ASP A 30 -1.10 1.35 -8.57
N PHE A 31 -1.01 0.04 -8.76
CA PHE A 31 0.16 -0.57 -9.42
C PHE A 31 0.15 -0.21 -10.90
N ASN A 32 1.33 -0.07 -11.47
CA ASN A 32 1.49 -0.02 -12.92
C ASN A 32 1.52 -1.45 -13.49
N TYR A 33 1.18 -1.56 -14.77
CA TYR A 33 1.29 -2.81 -15.53
C TYR A 33 2.16 -2.60 -16.77
N ILE A 34 3.08 -3.52 -16.99
CA ILE A 34 3.98 -3.52 -18.16
C ILE A 34 3.88 -4.90 -18.81
N ASP A 35 3.69 -4.93 -20.11
CA ASP A 35 3.73 -6.17 -20.91
C ASP A 35 4.91 -6.13 -21.89
N THR A 36 5.82 -7.08 -21.75
CA THR A 36 6.95 -7.30 -22.65
C THR A 36 6.96 -8.74 -23.19
N SER A 37 5.84 -9.45 -23.09
CA SER A 37 5.72 -10.87 -23.50
C SER A 37 5.90 -11.10 -25.00
N GLY A 38 5.68 -10.06 -25.80
CA GLY A 38 5.76 -10.16 -27.27
C GLY A 38 4.56 -10.87 -27.89
N GLU A 39 3.44 -11.03 -27.17
CA GLU A 39 2.23 -11.61 -27.73
C GLU A 39 1.59 -10.68 -28.76
N GLU A 40 1.20 -11.24 -29.91
CA GLU A 40 0.57 -10.47 -30.99
C GLU A 40 -0.86 -10.02 -30.64
N ARG A 41 -1.55 -10.78 -29.78
CA ARG A 41 -2.91 -10.47 -29.37
C ARG A 41 -2.93 -9.24 -28.45
N ASP A 42 -3.73 -8.25 -28.79
CA ASP A 42 -4.00 -7.12 -27.88
C ASP A 42 -4.85 -7.58 -26.67
N GLN A 43 -4.28 -7.52 -25.50
CA GLN A 43 -4.89 -7.95 -24.23
C GLN A 43 -5.02 -6.79 -23.22
N ARG A 44 -4.83 -5.54 -23.67
CA ARG A 44 -4.80 -4.37 -22.76
C ARG A 44 -6.05 -4.25 -21.91
N SER A 45 -7.24 -4.36 -22.50
CA SER A 45 -8.50 -4.23 -21.74
C SER A 45 -8.67 -5.34 -20.71
N GLU A 46 -8.23 -6.56 -21.01
CA GLU A 46 -8.28 -7.69 -20.07
C GLU A 46 -7.31 -7.47 -18.91
N HIS A 47 -6.10 -7.00 -19.18
CA HIS A 47 -5.10 -6.70 -18.15
C HIS A 47 -5.49 -5.51 -17.30
N GLU A 48 -6.09 -4.47 -17.87
CA GLU A 48 -6.64 -3.33 -17.11
C GLU A 48 -7.74 -3.78 -16.15
N ALA A 49 -8.66 -4.65 -16.59
CA ALA A 49 -9.71 -5.20 -15.74
C ALA A 49 -9.11 -6.05 -14.60
N ARG A 50 -8.18 -6.97 -14.92
CA ARG A 50 -7.49 -7.80 -13.93
C ARG A 50 -6.70 -6.98 -12.91
N LEU A 51 -5.99 -5.95 -13.37
CA LEU A 51 -5.26 -5.05 -12.49
C LEU A 51 -6.20 -4.32 -11.53
N LYS A 52 -7.32 -3.81 -12.02
CA LYS A 52 -8.35 -3.16 -11.21
C LYS A 52 -8.91 -4.10 -10.15
N ASP A 53 -9.22 -5.33 -10.52
CA ASP A 53 -9.74 -6.34 -9.59
C ASP A 53 -8.68 -6.74 -8.57
N PHE A 54 -7.43 -6.94 -9.00
CA PHE A 54 -6.29 -7.20 -8.14
C PHE A 54 -6.10 -6.10 -7.09
N MET A 55 -6.09 -4.83 -7.51
CA MET A 55 -5.91 -3.69 -6.61
C MET A 55 -7.07 -3.55 -5.62
N SER A 56 -8.29 -3.81 -6.08
CA SER A 56 -9.49 -3.76 -5.23
C SER A 56 -9.45 -4.86 -4.17
N ALA A 57 -9.07 -6.07 -4.56
CA ALA A 57 -8.92 -7.21 -3.66
C ALA A 57 -7.78 -6.97 -2.65
N LEU A 58 -6.60 -6.54 -3.12
CA LEU A 58 -5.44 -6.26 -2.26
C LEU A 58 -5.77 -5.24 -1.17
N ARG A 59 -6.44 -4.13 -1.51
CA ARG A 59 -6.85 -3.13 -0.52
C ARG A 59 -7.84 -3.69 0.50
N ARG A 60 -8.84 -4.45 0.05
CA ARG A 60 -9.84 -5.09 0.91
C ARG A 60 -9.19 -6.09 1.86
N ASP A 61 -8.33 -6.96 1.34
CA ASP A 61 -7.76 -8.07 2.10
C ASP A 61 -6.70 -7.58 3.10
N LEU A 62 -5.95 -6.52 2.76
CA LEU A 62 -5.07 -5.85 3.73
C LEU A 62 -5.88 -5.13 4.82
N ALA A 63 -6.99 -4.45 4.47
CA ALA A 63 -7.85 -3.78 5.43
C ALA A 63 -8.58 -4.72 6.38
N ALA A 64 -8.75 -5.99 5.98
CA ALA A 64 -9.36 -7.03 6.83
C ALA A 64 -8.40 -7.61 7.89
N ARG A 65 -7.12 -7.20 7.90
CA ARG A 65 -6.13 -7.67 8.88
C ARG A 65 -6.19 -6.81 10.15
N ASP A 66 -6.27 -7.44 11.30
CA ASP A 66 -6.46 -6.77 12.61
C ASP A 66 -5.44 -5.67 12.92
N LYS A 67 -4.20 -5.82 12.42
CA LYS A 67 -3.11 -4.88 12.67
C LYS A 67 -2.88 -3.86 11.55
N LEU A 68 -3.76 -3.81 10.56
CA LEU A 68 -3.66 -2.91 9.42
C LEU A 68 -4.99 -2.18 9.22
N ARG A 69 -4.91 -0.94 8.77
CA ARG A 69 -6.08 -0.18 8.31
C ARG A 69 -5.75 0.54 7.01
N SER A 70 -6.64 0.47 6.05
CA SER A 70 -6.46 1.15 4.77
C SER A 70 -6.84 2.62 4.89
N VAL A 71 -6.02 3.50 4.32
CA VAL A 71 -6.32 4.92 4.11
C VAL A 71 -6.15 5.25 2.64
N ALA A 72 -7.01 6.13 2.11
CA ALA A 72 -6.96 6.53 0.71
C ALA A 72 -6.23 7.88 0.59
N PRO A 73 -5.05 7.94 -0.04
CA PRO A 73 -4.38 9.20 -0.32
C PRO A 73 -5.14 9.98 -1.40
N VAL A 74 -5.11 11.30 -1.31
CA VAL A 74 -5.65 12.21 -2.34
C VAL A 74 -4.50 12.79 -3.12
N CYS A 75 -4.32 12.32 -4.35
CA CYS A 75 -3.26 12.80 -5.23
C CYS A 75 -3.74 13.95 -6.12
N ARG A 76 -2.86 14.88 -6.38
CA ARG A 76 -3.08 15.97 -7.33
C ARG A 76 -1.85 16.13 -8.22
N PRO A 77 -1.96 15.86 -9.55
CA PRO A 77 -3.16 15.39 -10.25
C PRO A 77 -3.51 13.94 -9.95
N GLU A 78 -4.76 13.58 -10.16
CA GLU A 78 -5.21 12.18 -10.15
C GLU A 78 -4.88 11.50 -11.49
N PRO A 79 -4.71 10.14 -11.49
CA PRO A 79 -4.80 9.22 -10.36
C PRO A 79 -3.52 9.17 -9.52
N CYS A 80 -3.60 8.56 -8.33
CA CYS A 80 -2.43 8.20 -7.54
C CYS A 80 -1.67 7.06 -8.20
N SER A 81 -0.82 7.36 -9.18
CA SER A 81 -0.03 6.37 -9.90
C SER A 81 1.47 6.62 -9.76
N LEU A 82 2.23 5.54 -9.68
CA LEU A 82 3.69 5.61 -9.57
C LEU A 82 4.32 5.91 -10.91
N THR A 83 4.97 7.06 -11.01
CA THR A 83 5.92 7.37 -12.09
C THR A 83 7.23 7.86 -11.47
N PRO A 84 8.37 7.83 -12.19
CA PRO A 84 9.63 8.30 -11.64
C PRO A 84 9.60 9.74 -11.08
N SER A 85 8.71 10.58 -11.61
CA SER A 85 8.55 11.98 -11.20
C SER A 85 7.56 12.19 -10.04
N THR A 86 6.75 11.19 -9.68
CA THR A 86 5.65 11.35 -8.70
C THR A 86 5.91 10.75 -7.33
N GLN A 87 6.98 9.97 -7.14
CA GLN A 87 7.23 9.25 -5.88
C GLN A 87 7.24 10.17 -4.64
N GLY A 88 7.88 11.32 -4.72
CA GLY A 88 7.91 12.27 -3.60
C GLY A 88 6.52 12.85 -3.29
N GLY A 89 5.73 13.14 -4.32
CA GLY A 89 4.34 13.60 -4.17
C GLY A 89 3.43 12.54 -3.56
N LEU A 90 3.61 11.28 -3.95
CA LEU A 90 2.85 10.16 -3.38
C LEU A 90 3.13 9.97 -1.89
N LEU A 91 4.40 10.13 -1.48
CA LEU A 91 4.78 10.07 -0.08
C LEU A 91 4.14 11.21 0.73
N GLY A 92 4.09 12.42 0.16
CA GLY A 92 3.39 13.57 0.75
C GLY A 92 1.89 13.30 0.92
N ALA A 93 1.22 12.87 -0.16
CA ALA A 93 -0.20 12.55 -0.13
C ALA A 93 -0.55 11.43 0.87
N ALA A 94 0.31 10.42 1.01
CA ALA A 94 0.14 9.36 2.00
C ALA A 94 0.25 9.91 3.44
N ARG A 95 1.21 10.82 3.71
CA ARG A 95 1.33 11.49 5.01
C ARG A 95 0.11 12.33 5.35
N GLU A 96 -0.38 13.11 4.39
CA GLU A 96 -1.58 13.94 4.56
C GLU A 96 -2.82 13.10 4.85
N ALA A 97 -2.92 11.91 4.24
CA ALA A 97 -3.98 10.93 4.53
C ALA A 97 -3.81 10.22 5.88
N GLY A 98 -2.73 10.50 6.62
CA GLY A 98 -2.42 9.85 7.89
C GLY A 98 -1.98 8.39 7.75
N ALA A 99 -1.36 8.03 6.62
CA ALA A 99 -0.74 6.74 6.44
C ALA A 99 0.59 6.65 7.20
N ASP A 100 0.83 5.52 7.84
CA ASP A 100 2.12 5.18 8.42
C ASP A 100 3.03 4.53 7.38
N VAL A 101 2.43 3.81 6.44
CA VAL A 101 3.12 3.08 5.36
C VAL A 101 2.50 3.41 4.02
N LEU A 102 3.36 3.69 3.03
CA LEU A 102 3.00 3.80 1.62
C LEU A 102 3.39 2.51 0.91
N LEU A 103 2.43 1.83 0.29
CA LEU A 103 2.64 0.62 -0.50
C LEU A 103 2.62 0.97 -1.99
N LEU A 104 3.72 0.71 -2.65
CA LEU A 104 3.94 0.91 -4.08
C LEU A 104 4.20 -0.44 -4.76
N GLY A 105 3.89 -0.56 -6.03
CA GLY A 105 4.20 -1.78 -6.77
C GLY A 105 3.91 -1.70 -8.26
N GLY A 106 4.21 -2.82 -8.92
CA GLY A 106 3.92 -3.00 -10.33
C GLY A 106 3.88 -4.48 -10.71
N ILE A 107 3.18 -4.77 -11.79
CA ILE A 107 3.09 -6.09 -12.38
C ILE A 107 3.71 -6.05 -13.77
N HIS A 108 4.61 -6.97 -14.05
CA HIS A 108 5.31 -7.09 -15.33
C HIS A 108 5.05 -8.47 -15.94
N LYS A 109 4.36 -8.51 -17.05
CA LYS A 109 4.22 -9.71 -17.87
C LYS A 109 5.47 -9.87 -18.74
N VAL A 110 6.28 -10.85 -18.40
CA VAL A 110 7.57 -11.10 -19.09
C VAL A 110 7.47 -12.15 -20.19
N SER A 111 6.43 -12.97 -20.16
CA SER A 111 6.11 -13.95 -21.20
C SER A 111 4.62 -14.30 -21.14
N THR A 112 4.14 -15.07 -22.12
CA THR A 112 2.76 -15.59 -22.18
C THR A 112 2.25 -16.16 -20.87
N LEU A 113 3.13 -16.78 -20.06
CA LEU A 113 2.72 -17.50 -18.85
C LEU A 113 3.33 -16.94 -17.56
N VAL A 114 4.25 -15.99 -17.63
CA VAL A 114 4.99 -15.54 -16.44
C VAL A 114 4.74 -14.08 -16.16
N GLN A 115 4.23 -13.83 -14.96
CA GLN A 115 4.03 -12.50 -14.40
C GLN A 115 4.97 -12.31 -13.21
N GLN A 116 5.54 -11.11 -13.10
CA GLN A 116 6.37 -10.68 -11.98
C GLN A 116 5.67 -9.53 -11.25
N VAL A 117 5.68 -9.57 -9.93
CA VAL A 117 5.13 -8.49 -9.09
C VAL A 117 6.22 -7.99 -8.17
N ARG A 118 6.54 -6.71 -8.24
CA ARG A 118 7.40 -6.05 -7.26
C ARG A 118 6.57 -5.14 -6.37
N ILE A 119 6.82 -5.20 -5.07
CA ILE A 119 6.11 -4.40 -4.07
C ILE A 119 7.13 -3.83 -3.10
N GLU A 120 7.04 -2.53 -2.88
CA GLU A 120 7.80 -1.80 -1.88
C GLU A 120 6.85 -1.16 -0.87
N ALA A 121 7.20 -1.27 0.42
CA ALA A 121 6.55 -0.52 1.47
C ALA A 121 7.54 0.50 2.05
N ILE A 122 7.10 1.74 2.14
CA ILE A 122 7.90 2.87 2.58
C ILE A 122 7.28 3.43 3.87
N ASP A 123 8.07 3.55 4.92
CA ASP A 123 7.67 4.30 6.12
C ASP A 123 7.48 5.78 5.74
N THR A 124 6.28 6.30 5.98
CA THR A 124 5.96 7.66 5.53
C THR A 124 6.69 8.73 6.31
N LYS A 125 7.08 8.49 7.55
CA LYS A 125 7.79 9.46 8.41
C LYS A 125 9.24 9.61 8.01
N THR A 126 9.92 8.46 7.81
CA THR A 126 11.36 8.43 7.53
C THR A 126 11.68 8.43 6.04
N GLY A 127 10.74 8.02 5.18
CA GLY A 127 10.96 7.81 3.75
C GLY A 127 11.79 6.55 3.44
N GLN A 128 12.04 5.70 4.43
CA GLN A 128 12.84 4.49 4.24
C GLN A 128 11.98 3.32 3.76
N VAL A 129 12.55 2.50 2.89
CA VAL A 129 11.93 1.23 2.47
C VAL A 129 12.00 0.25 3.63
N VAL A 130 10.85 -0.14 4.17
CA VAL A 130 10.72 -1.12 5.27
C VAL A 130 10.42 -2.52 4.77
N LEU A 131 9.94 -2.66 3.54
CA LEU A 131 9.70 -3.93 2.87
C LEU A 131 9.96 -3.78 1.37
N ASP A 132 10.73 -4.70 0.78
CA ASP A 132 10.87 -4.91 -0.67
C ASP A 132 10.62 -6.39 -0.95
N ARG A 133 9.68 -6.70 -1.85
CA ARG A 133 9.29 -8.06 -2.20
C ARG A 133 9.12 -8.22 -3.70
N PHE A 134 9.58 -9.36 -4.15
CA PHE A 134 9.44 -9.81 -5.51
C PHE A 134 8.71 -11.14 -5.54
N PHE A 135 7.65 -11.22 -6.33
CA PHE A 135 6.85 -12.42 -6.51
C PHE A 135 6.82 -12.79 -7.99
N THR A 136 6.63 -14.07 -8.26
CA THR A 136 6.40 -14.56 -9.62
C THR A 136 5.20 -15.52 -9.58
N PHE A 137 4.29 -15.35 -10.52
CA PHE A 137 3.18 -16.28 -10.69
C PHE A 137 3.03 -16.70 -12.15
N ARG A 138 2.36 -17.82 -12.36
CA ARG A 138 2.13 -18.39 -13.69
C ARG A 138 0.66 -18.32 -14.06
N GLY A 139 0.44 -18.05 -15.34
CA GLY A 139 -0.86 -17.96 -15.99
C GLY A 139 -1.31 -16.52 -16.17
N ASP A 140 -2.06 -16.32 -17.25
CA ASP A 140 -2.66 -15.05 -17.62
C ASP A 140 -4.17 -15.20 -17.74
N THR A 141 -4.77 -15.72 -16.67
CA THR A 141 -6.22 -15.89 -16.49
C THR A 141 -6.67 -15.20 -15.21
N ASP A 142 -7.95 -14.85 -15.13
CA ASP A 142 -8.54 -14.23 -13.95
C ASP A 142 -8.30 -15.07 -12.68
N GLU A 143 -8.36 -16.40 -12.82
CA GLU A 143 -8.07 -17.31 -11.72
C GLU A 143 -6.61 -17.26 -11.25
N ALA A 144 -5.65 -17.16 -12.18
CA ALA A 144 -4.24 -17.07 -11.85
C ALA A 144 -3.94 -15.74 -11.11
N TRP A 145 -4.54 -14.64 -11.56
CA TRP A 145 -4.41 -13.33 -10.94
C TRP A 145 -5.04 -13.30 -9.54
N ARG A 146 -6.23 -13.86 -9.35
CA ARG A 146 -6.88 -13.96 -8.03
C ARG A 146 -6.04 -14.77 -7.03
N ARG A 147 -5.48 -15.92 -7.47
CA ARG A 147 -4.60 -16.72 -6.59
C ARG A 147 -3.33 -15.99 -6.24
N ALA A 148 -2.73 -15.28 -7.18
CA ALA A 148 -1.54 -14.48 -6.94
C ALA A 148 -1.83 -13.36 -5.95
N GLU A 149 -2.92 -12.64 -6.13
CA GLU A 149 -3.35 -11.58 -5.21
C GLU A 149 -3.56 -12.11 -3.80
N ALA A 150 -4.35 -13.19 -3.62
CA ALA A 150 -4.63 -13.78 -2.32
C ALA A 150 -3.35 -14.23 -1.59
N PHE A 151 -2.39 -14.81 -2.32
CA PHE A 151 -1.08 -15.16 -1.77
C PHE A 151 -0.27 -13.92 -1.36
N ILE A 152 -0.24 -12.90 -2.21
CA ILE A 152 0.52 -11.67 -1.96
C ILE A 152 -0.06 -10.91 -0.78
N SER A 153 -1.38 -10.74 -0.70
CA SER A 153 -2.04 -10.07 0.42
C SER A 153 -1.82 -10.80 1.75
N ASP A 154 -1.79 -12.15 1.74
CA ASP A 154 -1.44 -12.94 2.92
C ASP A 154 0.00 -12.70 3.38
N GLN A 155 0.96 -12.73 2.45
CA GLN A 155 2.36 -12.45 2.74
C GLN A 155 2.56 -11.03 3.29
N LEU A 156 1.96 -10.03 2.64
CA LEU A 156 2.06 -8.63 3.08
C LEU A 156 1.41 -8.43 4.44
N GLY A 157 0.21 -8.99 4.65
CA GLY A 157 -0.51 -8.92 5.92
C GLY A 157 0.25 -9.53 7.09
N SER A 158 1.10 -10.52 6.83
CA SER A 158 1.96 -11.14 7.83
C SER A 158 3.26 -10.38 8.09
N LEU A 159 3.82 -9.74 7.06
CA LEU A 159 5.15 -9.12 7.10
C LEU A 159 5.12 -7.65 7.51
N LEU A 160 4.13 -6.88 7.03
CA LEU A 160 4.06 -5.43 7.24
C LEU A 160 3.98 -5.05 8.72
N PRO A 161 3.11 -5.66 9.56
CA PRO A 161 3.07 -5.31 10.97
C PRO A 161 4.41 -5.48 11.67
N ARG A 162 5.08 -6.61 11.43
CA ARG A 162 6.37 -6.94 12.06
C ARG A 162 7.51 -6.01 11.64
N ARG A 163 7.54 -5.63 10.37
CA ARG A 163 8.58 -4.74 9.82
C ARG A 163 8.37 -3.32 10.27
N TYR A 164 7.11 -2.89 10.30
CA TYR A 164 6.76 -1.56 10.77
C TYR A 164 7.02 -1.38 12.27
N GLU A 165 6.62 -2.34 13.12
CA GLU A 165 6.93 -2.33 14.56
C GLU A 165 8.45 -2.28 14.81
N GLY A 166 9.26 -2.96 13.99
CA GLY A 166 10.73 -2.96 14.09
C GLY A 166 11.40 -1.70 13.58
N ALA A 167 10.75 -0.90 12.75
CA ALA A 167 11.28 0.35 12.19
C ALA A 167 10.97 1.59 13.06
N GLN A 168 10.09 1.47 14.08
CA GLN A 168 9.81 2.56 14.99
C GLN A 168 11.00 2.78 15.94
N PRO A 169 11.52 4.02 16.07
CA PRO A 169 12.53 4.32 17.07
C PRO A 169 11.97 4.08 18.48
N ARG A 170 12.71 3.37 19.29
CA ARG A 170 12.40 3.16 20.73
C ARG A 170 12.58 4.44 21.51
#